data_4c205fd2b1b371ab11b4d68ab530fb30
#
_entry.id   4c205fd2b1b371ab11b4d68ab530fb30
#
_cell.length_a   1.000
_cell.length_b   1.000
_cell.length_c   1.000
_cell.angle_alpha   90.00
_cell.angle_beta   90.00
_cell.angle_gamma   90.00
#
_symmetry.space_group_name_H-M   'P 1'
#
loop_
_entity.id
_entity.type
_entity.pdbx_description
1 polymer ?
#
loop_
_entity_poly.entity_id
_entity_poly.type
_entity_poly.pdbx_seq_one_letter_code
_entity_poly.pdbx_strand_id
1 'polypeptide(L)'
;MKILRSILPDPRIGDDAKAMLQNYSALRESILRFDLPTDTAIYEYIKDFVSQHSHLPVQNTAIQFFDSNNQYDEADRIRSLASVEPAYRGDFIFLIEKQVEDARVISLSETMAQVKEITRNGIEIKEGKKKRILKGARDAGKYIFQQLHGVMTPTFGSRIGGEALGDGDEFWEEYQKVKDTKVEVLPKTGLEVIDNALGGFKRKELYIIAGFTGHMKSRSALNWVYNQSVYGGTSTIYFSLEMHYSQCRRTIYCFHSMHPKFRAKRMALGIQTHANPDVGLDPIKMREAKLNQDEEAFLKEVIQDLKENMENGTYGSIFFEVADPDSLDFTVEDMRTKAEAIAQKHPVKLVVVDHALLMSSRRWVNSTTERLNEVIRDLKKTAMGFNRGQGIPILCLFQINREGFKAAEKNNGTYNLTHLSYANEAERSADVVIAGWFGDDMREKSMMKYQCLKSRDQAPFEAFEAQVSWPVGRILNTPMNFSMGATTKSGGKAKADPLDDVV
;
A
#
# COMPACT_ATOMS: atom_id res chain seq x y z
N MET A 1 15.55 35.89 -0.32
CA MET A 1 16.05 36.69 0.83
C MET A 1 15.42 36.27 2.16
N LYS A 2 14.09 36.36 2.36
CA LYS A 2 13.46 36.10 3.66
C LYS A 2 13.67 34.65 4.17
N ILE A 3 13.72 33.67 3.29
CA ILE A 3 14.01 32.28 3.64
C ILE A 3 15.44 32.14 4.17
N LEU A 4 16.45 32.65 3.46
CA LEU A 4 17.85 32.61 3.93
C LEU A 4 18.01 33.33 5.26
N ARG A 5 17.35 34.49 5.43
CA ARG A 5 17.36 35.24 6.70
C ARG A 5 16.78 34.43 7.86
N SER A 6 15.80 33.59 7.59
CA SER A 6 15.11 32.78 8.61
C SER A 6 15.87 31.50 9.00
N ILE A 7 17.04 31.23 8.38
CA ILE A 7 17.92 30.09 8.69
C ILE A 7 19.37 30.53 8.94
N LEU A 8 19.66 31.82 8.96
CA LEU A 8 20.99 32.37 9.21
C LEU A 8 20.92 33.36 10.39
N PRO A 9 21.14 32.89 11.64
CA PRO A 9 20.96 33.68 12.85
C PRO A 9 22.00 34.82 12.97
N ASP A 10 21.53 35.97 13.47
CA ASP A 10 22.35 37.07 13.93
C ASP A 10 22.20 37.26 15.44
N PRO A 11 23.17 36.82 16.24
CA PRO A 11 23.09 36.93 17.70
C PRO A 11 23.01 38.37 18.23
N ARG A 12 23.44 39.35 17.40
CA ARG A 12 23.45 40.78 17.83
C ARG A 12 22.02 41.34 17.95
N ILE A 13 21.05 40.78 17.26
CA ILE A 13 19.66 41.21 17.27
C ILE A 13 18.73 40.23 17.97
N GLY A 14 19.28 39.23 18.68
CA GLY A 14 18.51 38.35 19.55
C GLY A 14 17.74 37.26 18.81
N ASP A 15 18.19 36.80 17.65
CA ASP A 15 17.54 35.75 16.89
C ASP A 15 17.45 34.42 17.67
N ASP A 16 16.32 33.76 17.59
CA ASP A 16 16.10 32.42 18.16
C ASP A 16 16.75 31.33 17.28
N ALA A 17 18.00 31.00 17.60
CA ALA A 17 18.78 29.99 16.85
C ALA A 17 18.10 28.61 16.83
N LYS A 18 17.33 28.24 17.87
CA LYS A 18 16.61 26.97 17.94
C LYS A 18 15.43 26.95 16.97
N ALA A 19 14.65 28.04 16.94
CA ALA A 19 13.56 28.17 15.98
C ALA A 19 14.06 28.24 14.53
N MET A 20 15.21 28.89 14.30
CA MET A 20 15.84 28.92 12.97
C MET A 20 16.41 27.57 12.54
N LEU A 21 16.91 26.75 13.46
CA LEU A 21 17.32 25.38 13.16
C LEU A 21 16.12 24.49 12.78
N GLN A 22 14.96 24.70 13.40
CA GLN A 22 13.71 24.05 12.98
C GLN A 22 13.29 24.48 11.58
N ASN A 23 13.42 25.79 11.26
CA ASN A 23 13.20 26.30 9.91
C ASN A 23 14.13 25.62 8.89
N TYR A 24 15.43 25.52 9.22
CA TYR A 24 16.40 24.84 8.36
C TYR A 24 16.03 23.37 8.11
N SER A 25 15.59 22.65 9.15
CA SER A 25 15.16 21.26 9.03
C SER A 25 13.98 21.12 8.06
N ALA A 26 13.05 22.08 8.06
CA ALA A 26 11.95 22.13 7.11
C ALA A 26 12.44 22.38 5.67
N LEU A 27 13.48 23.20 5.47
CA LEU A 27 14.07 23.45 4.15
C LEU A 27 14.81 22.28 3.56
N ARG A 28 15.54 21.53 4.36
CA ARG A 28 16.37 20.41 3.90
C ARG A 28 15.59 19.34 3.14
N GLU A 29 14.29 19.21 3.45
CA GLU A 29 13.39 18.24 2.85
C GLU A 29 12.64 18.79 1.61
N SER A 30 12.79 20.08 1.32
CA SER A 30 12.06 20.74 0.22
C SER A 30 12.94 20.88 -1.03
N ILE A 31 12.31 20.74 -2.22
CA ILE A 31 12.94 21.08 -3.52
C ILE A 31 12.86 22.59 -3.68
N LEU A 32 13.86 23.31 -3.13
CA LEU A 32 13.95 24.75 -3.31
C LEU A 32 14.82 25.10 -4.51
N ARG A 33 14.34 26.01 -5.34
CA ARG A 33 15.13 26.67 -6.35
C ARG A 33 15.24 28.14 -5.95
N PHE A 34 16.46 28.62 -5.77
CA PHE A 34 16.73 30.04 -5.59
C PHE A 34 16.93 30.68 -6.95
N ASP A 35 16.34 31.87 -7.14
CA ASP A 35 16.43 32.62 -8.41
C ASP A 35 17.85 33.16 -8.67
N LEU A 36 18.60 33.42 -7.59
CA LEU A 36 19.95 33.95 -7.68
C LEU A 36 20.99 32.85 -7.38
N PRO A 37 22.05 32.72 -8.19
CA PRO A 37 23.15 31.81 -7.93
C PRO A 37 23.82 32.06 -6.56
N THR A 38 23.92 33.33 -6.14
CA THR A 38 24.45 33.73 -4.82
C THR A 38 23.61 33.18 -3.67
N ASP A 39 22.26 33.18 -3.77
CA ASP A 39 21.38 32.63 -2.76
C ASP A 39 21.52 31.09 -2.68
N THR A 40 21.75 30.44 -3.82
CA THR A 40 22.06 28.99 -3.88
C THR A 40 23.40 28.69 -3.21
N ALA A 41 24.44 29.45 -3.49
CA ALA A 41 25.78 29.27 -2.90
C ALA A 41 25.74 29.44 -1.37
N ILE A 42 25.00 30.42 -0.87
CA ILE A 42 24.81 30.66 0.56
C ILE A 42 24.09 29.46 1.21
N TYR A 43 23.04 28.96 0.57
CA TYR A 43 22.31 27.80 1.09
C TYR A 43 23.16 26.52 1.13
N GLU A 44 23.93 26.22 0.08
CA GLU A 44 24.84 25.08 0.08
C GLU A 44 25.93 25.20 1.16
N TYR A 45 26.48 26.41 1.38
CA TYR A 45 27.38 26.64 2.49
C TYR A 45 26.72 26.34 3.86
N ILE A 46 25.50 26.82 4.10
CA ILE A 46 24.76 26.54 5.34
C ILE A 46 24.58 25.03 5.52
N LYS A 47 24.22 24.34 4.46
CA LYS A 47 24.01 22.89 4.45
C LYS A 47 25.28 22.11 4.81
N ASP A 48 26.42 22.48 4.20
CA ASP A 48 27.71 21.88 4.47
C ASP A 48 28.17 22.16 5.91
N PHE A 49 27.99 23.40 6.37
CA PHE A 49 28.34 23.79 7.74
C PHE A 49 27.50 23.00 8.78
N VAL A 50 26.20 22.89 8.59
CA VAL A 50 25.33 22.13 9.51
C VAL A 50 25.70 20.65 9.49
N SER A 51 26.08 20.09 8.34
CA SER A 51 26.49 18.70 8.25
C SER A 51 27.76 18.39 9.06
N GLN A 52 28.66 19.37 9.19
CA GLN A 52 29.93 19.23 9.92
C GLN A 52 29.80 19.58 11.41
N HIS A 53 28.95 20.56 11.75
CA HIS A 53 28.94 21.17 13.09
C HIS A 53 27.62 20.93 13.86
N SER A 54 26.59 20.36 13.23
CA SER A 54 25.27 20.09 13.82
C SER A 54 24.53 21.32 14.35
N HIS A 55 24.93 22.54 13.98
CA HIS A 55 24.24 23.79 14.27
C HIS A 55 24.36 24.76 13.10
N LEU A 56 23.52 25.81 13.09
CA LEU A 56 23.55 26.83 12.04
C LEU A 56 24.78 27.74 12.18
N PRO A 57 25.41 28.17 11.06
CA PRO A 57 26.41 29.24 11.10
C PRO A 57 25.74 30.57 11.45
N VAL A 58 26.40 31.40 12.23
CA VAL A 58 25.96 32.79 12.42
C VAL A 58 26.35 33.65 11.21
N GLN A 59 25.64 34.75 10.96
CA GLN A 59 25.90 35.62 9.79
C GLN A 59 27.36 36.01 9.67
N ASN A 60 28.02 36.43 10.78
CA ASN A 60 29.44 36.82 10.73
C ASN A 60 30.37 35.69 10.30
N THR A 61 30.13 34.46 10.74
CA THR A 61 30.91 33.28 10.31
C THR A 61 30.75 33.04 8.81
N ALA A 62 29.52 33.14 8.30
CA ALA A 62 29.26 33.00 6.88
C ALA A 62 29.92 34.11 6.05
N ILE A 63 29.82 35.38 6.50
CA ILE A 63 30.51 36.52 5.84
C ILE A 63 32.03 36.30 5.78
N GLN A 64 32.66 35.91 6.91
CA GLN A 64 34.10 35.64 6.95
C GLN A 64 34.51 34.52 6.01
N PHE A 65 33.71 33.46 5.93
CA PHE A 65 33.95 32.36 4.99
C PHE A 65 33.98 32.84 3.55
N PHE A 66 32.96 33.58 3.11
CA PHE A 66 32.85 34.04 1.73
C PHE A 66 33.91 35.11 1.41
N ASP A 67 34.16 36.06 2.31
CA ASP A 67 35.22 37.05 2.14
C ASP A 67 36.62 36.38 2.01
N SER A 68 36.91 35.38 2.82
CA SER A 68 38.18 34.63 2.79
C SER A 68 38.36 33.82 1.50
N ASN A 69 37.29 33.46 0.83
CA ASN A 69 37.29 32.74 -0.45
C ASN A 69 37.14 33.68 -1.67
N ASN A 70 37.22 35.00 -1.49
CA ASN A 70 37.05 36.03 -2.53
C ASN A 70 35.66 35.99 -3.19
N GLN A 71 34.62 35.52 -2.49
CA GLN A 71 33.23 35.45 -2.92
C GLN A 71 32.47 36.64 -2.32
N TYR A 72 32.79 37.84 -2.79
CA TYR A 72 32.29 39.09 -2.22
C TYR A 72 30.80 39.30 -2.45
N ASP A 73 30.26 38.82 -3.55
CA ASP A 73 28.83 38.95 -3.88
C ASP A 73 27.96 38.19 -2.87
N GLU A 74 28.37 36.99 -2.46
CA GLU A 74 27.71 36.19 -1.43
C GLU A 74 27.83 36.86 -0.05
N ALA A 75 29.02 37.39 0.30
CA ALA A 75 29.22 38.12 1.54
C ALA A 75 28.36 39.37 1.63
N ASP A 76 28.29 40.15 0.57
CA ASP A 76 27.46 41.38 0.49
C ASP A 76 25.98 41.00 0.52
N ARG A 77 25.59 39.89 -0.12
CA ARG A 77 24.25 39.35 -0.06
C ARG A 77 23.84 39.01 1.39
N ILE A 78 24.72 38.38 2.17
CA ILE A 78 24.48 38.10 3.59
C ILE A 78 24.39 39.41 4.40
N ARG A 79 25.26 40.38 4.15
CA ARG A 79 25.18 41.69 4.81
C ARG A 79 23.82 42.34 4.57
N SER A 80 23.27 42.23 3.37
CA SER A 80 21.95 42.77 3.02
C SER A 80 20.79 42.03 3.75
N LEU A 81 20.99 40.81 4.27
CA LEU A 81 19.96 40.10 5.04
C LEU A 81 19.69 40.77 6.40
N ALA A 82 20.62 41.52 6.97
CA ALA A 82 20.44 42.20 8.26
C ALA A 82 19.24 43.17 8.32
N SER A 83 18.79 43.70 7.16
CA SER A 83 17.62 44.56 7.05
C SER A 83 16.31 43.78 6.87
N VAL A 84 16.35 42.48 6.78
CA VAL A 84 15.19 41.61 6.54
C VAL A 84 14.75 40.95 7.83
N GLU A 85 13.49 41.06 8.20
CA GLU A 85 12.94 40.33 9.34
C GLU A 85 12.85 38.84 9.05
N PRO A 86 13.32 37.96 9.96
CA PRO A 86 13.15 36.51 9.81
C PRO A 86 11.69 36.10 9.97
N ALA A 87 11.29 35.05 9.27
CA ALA A 87 10.01 34.38 9.48
C ALA A 87 10.21 33.17 10.38
N TYR A 88 9.26 32.93 11.26
CA TYR A 88 9.29 31.79 12.16
C TYR A 88 8.05 30.92 11.98
N ARG A 89 8.17 29.62 12.24
CA ARG A 89 7.08 28.62 12.25
C ARG A 89 6.08 28.76 11.08
N GLY A 90 4.83 29.11 11.34
CA GLY A 90 3.75 29.16 10.37
C GLY A 90 4.04 30.07 9.19
N ASP A 91 4.58 31.27 9.44
CA ASP A 91 4.95 32.22 8.36
C ASP A 91 6.10 31.68 7.50
N PHE A 92 7.05 30.97 8.13
CA PHE A 92 8.14 30.34 7.38
C PHE A 92 7.63 29.20 6.50
N ILE A 93 6.76 28.34 7.03
CA ILE A 93 6.13 27.26 6.28
C ILE A 93 5.35 27.83 5.07
N PHE A 94 4.56 28.87 5.28
CA PHE A 94 3.84 29.54 4.20
C PHE A 94 4.76 30.06 3.08
N LEU A 95 5.90 30.66 3.45
CA LEU A 95 6.89 31.12 2.47
C LEU A 95 7.49 29.98 1.66
N ILE A 96 7.77 28.83 2.32
CA ILE A 96 8.28 27.64 1.64
C ILE A 96 7.21 27.07 0.71
N GLU A 97 5.99 26.93 1.17
CA GLU A 97 4.86 26.42 0.34
C GLU A 97 4.69 27.26 -0.91
N LYS A 98 4.73 28.59 -0.76
CA LYS A 98 4.65 29.50 -1.89
C LYS A 98 5.80 29.31 -2.87
N GLN A 99 7.04 29.20 -2.38
CA GLN A 99 8.22 29.03 -3.26
C GLN A 99 8.24 27.65 -3.91
N VAL A 100 7.77 26.61 -3.24
CA VAL A 100 7.58 25.28 -3.82
C VAL A 100 6.54 25.31 -4.92
N GLU A 101 5.44 26.07 -4.73
CA GLU A 101 4.41 26.22 -5.75
C GLU A 101 4.92 26.99 -6.97
N ASP A 102 5.67 28.07 -6.76
CA ASP A 102 6.32 28.81 -7.85
C ASP A 102 7.31 27.90 -8.62
N ALA A 103 8.10 27.07 -7.93
CA ALA A 103 9.00 26.10 -8.55
C ALA A 103 8.22 25.02 -9.33
N ARG A 104 7.06 24.60 -8.86
CA ARG A 104 6.17 23.67 -9.58
C ARG A 104 5.64 24.29 -10.87
N VAL A 105 5.20 25.54 -10.85
CA VAL A 105 4.74 26.24 -12.04
C VAL A 105 5.84 26.33 -13.10
N ILE A 106 7.07 26.66 -12.68
CA ILE A 106 8.25 26.68 -13.56
C ILE A 106 8.52 25.29 -14.14
N SER A 107 8.58 24.25 -13.29
CA SER A 107 8.83 22.87 -13.71
C SER A 107 7.75 22.37 -14.67
N LEU A 108 6.49 22.72 -14.43
CA LEU A 108 5.38 22.40 -15.33
C LEU A 108 5.55 23.06 -16.69
N SER A 109 5.93 24.34 -16.72
CA SER A 109 6.16 25.11 -17.94
C SER A 109 7.32 24.52 -18.75
N GLU A 110 8.42 24.15 -18.10
CA GLU A 110 9.56 23.48 -18.72
C GLU A 110 9.16 22.12 -19.30
N THR A 111 8.37 21.35 -18.53
CA THR A 111 7.86 20.04 -18.97
C THR A 111 6.98 20.17 -20.21
N MET A 112 6.08 21.16 -20.25
CA MET A 112 5.24 21.42 -21.39
C MET A 112 6.04 21.83 -22.65
N ALA A 113 7.11 22.61 -22.47
CA ALA A 113 8.02 22.96 -23.56
C ALA A 113 8.73 21.70 -24.12
N GLN A 114 9.23 20.84 -23.25
CA GLN A 114 9.88 19.58 -23.64
C GLN A 114 8.90 18.60 -24.29
N VAL A 115 7.68 18.48 -23.79
CA VAL A 115 6.60 17.67 -24.41
C VAL A 115 6.31 18.15 -25.84
N LYS A 116 6.26 19.45 -26.07
CA LYS A 116 6.09 20.02 -27.41
C LYS A 116 7.25 19.65 -28.33
N GLU A 117 8.49 19.70 -27.82
CA GLU A 117 9.68 19.33 -28.55
C GLU A 117 9.73 17.82 -28.87
N ILE A 118 9.44 16.95 -27.89
CA ILE A 118 9.33 15.49 -28.08
C ILE A 118 8.31 15.16 -29.17
N THR A 119 7.16 15.85 -29.14
CA THR A 119 6.08 15.58 -30.11
C THR A 119 6.48 15.94 -31.53
N ARG A 120 7.24 17.04 -31.73
CA ARG A 120 7.58 17.59 -33.04
C ARG A 120 8.90 17.04 -33.59
N ASN A 121 9.98 17.21 -32.83
CA ASN A 121 11.35 17.01 -33.29
C ASN A 121 12.01 15.78 -32.67
N GLY A 122 11.61 15.41 -31.46
CA GLY A 122 12.25 14.42 -30.61
C GLY A 122 13.36 15.04 -29.77
N ILE A 123 13.60 14.45 -28.59
CA ILE A 123 14.66 14.86 -27.65
C ILE A 123 15.54 13.66 -27.35
N GLU A 124 16.87 13.86 -27.33
CA GLU A 124 17.82 12.88 -26.85
C GLU A 124 17.94 13.00 -25.32
N ILE A 125 17.63 11.92 -24.60
CA ILE A 125 17.83 11.81 -23.17
C ILE A 125 18.94 10.82 -22.85
N LYS A 126 19.71 11.09 -21.78
CA LYS A 126 20.71 10.17 -21.26
C LYS A 126 20.14 9.40 -20.09
N GLU A 127 20.01 8.09 -20.23
CA GLU A 127 19.68 7.16 -19.15
C GLU A 127 20.93 6.37 -18.76
N GLY A 128 21.66 6.83 -17.78
CA GLY A 128 22.97 6.25 -17.41
C GLY A 128 24.00 6.36 -18.55
N LYS A 129 24.49 5.21 -19.05
CA LYS A 129 25.45 5.16 -20.16
C LYS A 129 24.81 5.08 -21.55
N LYS A 130 23.48 5.01 -21.64
CA LYS A 130 22.74 4.89 -22.91
C LYS A 130 22.08 6.21 -23.28
N LYS A 131 22.05 6.49 -24.57
CA LYS A 131 21.30 7.61 -25.16
C LYS A 131 20.02 7.04 -25.78
N ARG A 132 18.90 7.67 -25.52
CA ARG A 132 17.60 7.33 -26.08
C ARG A 132 16.96 8.57 -26.68
N ILE A 133 16.33 8.41 -27.83
CA ILE A 133 15.56 9.48 -28.46
C ILE A 133 14.08 9.23 -28.14
N LEU A 134 13.45 10.20 -27.47
CA LEU A 134 12.01 10.25 -27.28
C LEU A 134 11.39 11.01 -28.45
N LYS A 135 10.38 10.43 -29.13
CA LYS A 135 9.72 11.09 -30.26
C LYS A 135 8.28 10.66 -30.41
N GLY A 136 7.42 11.62 -30.73
CA GLY A 136 6.01 11.40 -31.02
C GLY A 136 5.11 11.45 -29.78
N ALA A 137 3.80 11.35 -29.99
CA ALA A 137 2.78 11.56 -28.97
C ALA A 137 2.84 10.53 -27.82
N ARG A 138 3.19 9.28 -28.12
CA ARG A 138 3.28 8.22 -27.08
C ARG A 138 4.42 8.48 -26.10
N ASP A 139 5.60 8.85 -26.59
CA ASP A 139 6.76 9.16 -25.74
C ASP A 139 6.56 10.47 -25.01
N ALA A 140 5.93 11.47 -25.64
CA ALA A 140 5.54 12.71 -25.00
C ALA A 140 4.55 12.48 -23.85
N GLY A 141 3.55 11.59 -24.04
CA GLY A 141 2.62 11.21 -23.00
C GLY A 141 3.29 10.51 -21.80
N LYS A 142 4.21 9.57 -22.06
CA LYS A 142 4.99 8.93 -20.99
C LYS A 142 5.88 9.95 -20.26
N TYR A 143 6.52 10.85 -20.99
CA TYR A 143 7.38 11.87 -20.42
C TYR A 143 6.62 12.83 -19.52
N ILE A 144 5.46 13.37 -19.98
CA ILE A 144 4.63 14.27 -19.16
C ILE A 144 4.14 13.57 -17.89
N PHE A 145 3.72 12.32 -18.00
CA PHE A 145 3.27 11.53 -16.86
C PHE A 145 4.37 11.37 -15.80
N GLN A 146 5.59 11.05 -16.22
CA GLN A 146 6.75 10.92 -15.33
C GLN A 146 7.11 12.24 -14.64
N GLN A 147 7.06 13.36 -15.37
CA GLN A 147 7.40 14.67 -14.81
C GLN A 147 6.29 15.21 -13.90
N LEU A 148 5.01 15.04 -14.26
CA LEU A 148 3.87 15.44 -13.43
C LEU A 148 3.88 14.76 -12.07
N HIS A 149 4.31 13.51 -12.00
CA HIS A 149 4.44 12.84 -10.71
C HIS A 149 5.43 13.57 -9.79
N GLY A 150 6.60 13.97 -10.30
CA GLY A 150 7.57 14.76 -9.54
C GLY A 150 7.03 16.13 -9.09
N VAL A 151 6.20 16.76 -9.92
CA VAL A 151 5.55 18.06 -9.61
C VAL A 151 4.40 17.90 -8.61
N MET A 152 3.62 16.81 -8.71
CA MET A 152 2.44 16.56 -7.87
C MET A 152 2.75 15.87 -6.55
N THR A 153 3.93 15.25 -6.42
CA THR A 153 4.33 14.63 -5.15
C THR A 153 4.55 15.74 -4.12
N PRO A 154 3.84 15.73 -2.97
CA PRO A 154 4.05 16.74 -1.95
C PRO A 154 5.47 16.63 -1.43
N THR A 155 6.24 17.68 -1.56
CA THR A 155 7.60 17.80 -1.01
C THR A 155 7.60 17.96 0.51
N PHE A 156 6.41 18.19 1.07
CA PHE A 156 6.14 18.23 2.49
C PHE A 156 5.44 16.94 2.90
N GLY A 157 6.10 16.10 3.65
CA GLY A 157 5.40 14.95 4.21
C GLY A 157 6.21 13.78 4.70
N SER A 158 7.49 13.70 4.44
CA SER A 158 8.34 12.86 5.27
C SER A 158 8.86 13.71 6.43
N ARG A 159 8.03 13.94 7.45
CA ARG A 159 8.57 14.20 8.76
C ARG A 159 9.41 12.98 9.14
N ILE A 160 10.69 13.02 8.85
CA ILE A 160 11.67 12.29 9.65
C ILE A 160 11.85 13.18 10.91
N GLY A 161 10.79 13.39 11.63
CA GLY A 161 10.78 13.93 12.95
C GLY A 161 10.93 12.74 13.88
N GLY A 162 12.14 12.46 14.32
CA GLY A 162 12.32 11.59 15.48
C GLY A 162 11.88 12.39 16.70
N GLU A 163 10.75 12.01 17.29
CA GLU A 163 10.38 12.48 18.63
C GLU A 163 11.30 11.79 19.63
N ALA A 164 11.80 12.57 20.60
CA ALA A 164 12.51 11.96 21.71
C ALA A 164 11.47 11.12 22.51
N LEU A 165 11.79 9.87 22.80
CA LEU A 165 10.92 8.97 23.58
C LEU A 165 10.48 9.59 24.94
N GLY A 166 11.18 10.64 25.40
CA GLY A 166 10.85 11.39 26.62
C GLY A 166 9.70 12.39 26.48
N ASP A 167 9.23 12.67 25.27
CA ASP A 167 8.11 13.59 25.00
C ASP A 167 6.80 12.79 24.89
N GLY A 168 6.36 12.22 26.01
CA GLY A 168 5.19 11.36 26.08
C GLY A 168 3.84 12.06 25.90
N ASP A 169 3.82 13.39 25.92
CA ASP A 169 2.57 14.16 25.87
C ASP A 169 1.93 14.06 24.48
N GLU A 170 2.73 14.12 23.39
CA GLU A 170 2.23 13.97 22.01
C GLU A 170 1.67 12.56 21.76
N PHE A 171 2.35 11.52 22.25
CA PHE A 171 1.85 10.15 22.18
C PHE A 171 0.54 9.96 22.97
N TRP A 172 0.44 10.60 24.15
CA TRP A 172 -0.77 10.54 24.95
C TRP A 172 -1.95 11.23 24.27
N GLU A 173 -1.70 12.39 23.63
CA GLU A 173 -2.71 13.08 22.84
C GLU A 173 -3.16 12.25 21.64
N GLU A 174 -2.23 11.59 20.95
CA GLU A 174 -2.54 10.68 19.85
C GLU A 174 -3.39 9.49 20.33
N TYR A 175 -3.03 8.89 21.46
CA TYR A 175 -3.81 7.83 22.08
C TYR A 175 -5.23 8.29 22.45
N GLN A 176 -5.38 9.47 23.04
CA GLN A 176 -6.70 10.04 23.36
C GLN A 176 -7.52 10.33 22.10
N LYS A 177 -6.91 10.87 21.06
CA LYS A 177 -7.59 11.07 19.76
C LYS A 177 -8.11 9.75 19.19
N VAL A 178 -7.31 8.69 19.24
CA VAL A 178 -7.73 7.34 18.78
C VAL A 178 -8.86 6.80 19.65
N LYS A 179 -8.79 6.99 20.98
CA LYS A 179 -9.81 6.55 21.93
C LYS A 179 -11.14 7.29 21.76
N ASP A 180 -11.10 8.59 21.50
CA ASP A 180 -12.28 9.45 21.36
C ASP A 180 -12.87 9.40 19.94
N THR A 181 -12.08 8.98 18.96
CA THR A 181 -12.55 8.80 17.59
C THR A 181 -13.31 7.47 17.52
N LYS A 182 -14.47 7.45 16.85
CA LYS A 182 -15.16 6.19 16.53
C LYS A 182 -14.14 5.24 15.88
N VAL A 183 -13.98 4.06 16.47
CA VAL A 183 -13.05 3.03 16.01
C VAL A 183 -13.21 2.88 14.50
N GLU A 184 -12.15 3.17 13.76
CA GLU A 184 -12.18 3.02 12.29
C GLU A 184 -12.47 1.57 11.94
N VAL A 185 -13.51 1.33 11.15
CA VAL A 185 -13.80 0.00 10.67
C VAL A 185 -12.69 -0.41 9.71
N LEU A 186 -11.83 -1.32 10.17
CA LEU A 186 -10.77 -1.90 9.35
C LEU A 186 -11.35 -2.96 8.41
N PRO A 187 -10.84 -3.05 7.18
CA PRO A 187 -11.15 -4.16 6.29
C PRO A 187 -10.73 -5.48 6.93
N LYS A 188 -11.54 -6.52 6.79
CA LYS A 188 -11.31 -7.86 7.37
C LYS A 188 -11.38 -8.94 6.30
N THR A 189 -10.74 -10.07 6.56
CA THR A 189 -10.79 -11.23 5.64
C THR A 189 -12.14 -11.95 5.70
N GLY A 190 -12.84 -11.84 6.82
CA GLY A 190 -14.03 -12.62 7.14
C GLY A 190 -13.70 -14.04 7.60
N LEU A 191 -12.41 -14.35 7.83
CA LEU A 191 -11.95 -15.58 8.47
C LEU A 191 -11.55 -15.25 9.91
N GLU A 192 -12.31 -15.75 10.85
CA GLU A 192 -12.24 -15.35 12.26
C GLU A 192 -10.85 -15.50 12.87
N VAL A 193 -10.13 -16.59 12.55
CA VAL A 193 -8.78 -16.85 13.05
C VAL A 193 -7.80 -15.76 12.59
N ILE A 194 -7.86 -15.37 11.31
CA ILE A 194 -7.02 -14.32 10.76
C ILE A 194 -7.41 -12.95 11.37
N ASP A 195 -8.70 -12.66 11.39
CA ASP A 195 -9.21 -11.36 11.82
C ASP A 195 -9.01 -11.12 13.32
N ASN A 196 -9.09 -12.16 14.16
CA ASN A 196 -8.79 -12.06 15.59
C ASN A 196 -7.30 -11.85 15.85
N ALA A 197 -6.43 -12.49 15.09
CA ALA A 197 -4.99 -12.34 15.24
C ALA A 197 -4.48 -11.00 14.72
N LEU A 198 -4.96 -10.55 13.56
CA LEU A 198 -4.44 -9.35 12.89
C LEU A 198 -5.26 -8.07 13.18
N GLY A 199 -6.48 -8.20 13.70
CA GLY A 199 -7.39 -7.08 13.92
C GLY A 199 -7.95 -6.46 12.63
N GLY A 200 -7.62 -7.02 11.45
CA GLY A 200 -7.94 -6.50 10.12
C GLY A 200 -6.74 -5.94 9.38
N PHE A 201 -6.98 -5.39 8.20
CA PHE A 201 -5.95 -4.76 7.37
C PHE A 201 -5.68 -3.32 7.83
N LYS A 202 -4.49 -3.05 8.35
CA LYS A 202 -4.11 -1.75 8.91
C LYS A 202 -3.49 -0.83 7.84
N ARG A 203 -3.71 0.47 7.98
CA ARG A 203 -3.07 1.47 7.11
C ARG A 203 -1.56 1.36 7.17
N LYS A 204 -0.91 1.73 6.07
CA LYS A 204 0.56 1.74 5.93
C LYS A 204 1.21 0.34 5.95
N GLU A 205 0.42 -0.72 5.95
CA GLU A 205 0.92 -2.09 5.94
C GLU A 205 0.79 -2.75 4.57
N LEU A 206 1.78 -3.58 4.25
CA LEU A 206 1.80 -4.44 3.06
C LEU A 206 1.56 -5.89 3.49
N TYR A 207 0.45 -6.42 3.03
CA TYR A 207 0.03 -7.82 3.21
C TYR A 207 0.35 -8.62 1.96
N ILE A 208 0.82 -9.83 2.14
CA ILE A 208 1.04 -10.79 1.06
C ILE A 208 0.19 -12.03 1.31
N ILE A 209 -0.58 -12.44 0.30
CA ILE A 209 -1.15 -13.78 0.24
C ILE A 209 -0.37 -14.62 -0.76
N ALA A 210 0.25 -15.68 -0.27
CA ALA A 210 1.10 -16.57 -1.04
C ALA A 210 0.42 -17.94 -1.28
N GLY A 211 0.71 -18.54 -2.41
CA GLY A 211 0.25 -19.89 -2.74
C GLY A 211 0.84 -20.36 -4.06
N PHE A 212 0.85 -21.67 -4.29
CA PHE A 212 1.27 -22.23 -5.57
C PHE A 212 0.25 -21.90 -6.68
N THR A 213 0.66 -22.05 -7.94
CA THR A 213 -0.26 -21.86 -9.07
C THR A 213 -1.47 -22.81 -8.93
N GLY A 214 -2.67 -22.29 -9.12
CA GLY A 214 -3.91 -23.06 -8.91
C GLY A 214 -4.37 -23.18 -7.46
N HIS A 215 -3.58 -22.77 -6.46
CA HIS A 215 -3.90 -22.88 -5.03
C HIS A 215 -4.68 -21.67 -4.49
N MET A 216 -5.73 -21.29 -5.19
CA MET A 216 -6.80 -20.38 -4.69
C MET A 216 -6.37 -18.96 -4.27
N LYS A 217 -5.18 -18.47 -4.61
CA LYS A 217 -4.74 -17.10 -4.23
C LYS A 217 -5.78 -16.02 -4.61
N SER A 218 -6.07 -15.91 -5.90
CA SER A 218 -7.03 -14.92 -6.42
C SER A 218 -8.43 -15.15 -5.87
N ARG A 219 -8.82 -16.42 -5.66
CA ARG A 219 -10.09 -16.76 -5.02
C ARG A 219 -10.13 -16.35 -3.55
N SER A 220 -9.05 -16.54 -2.80
CA SER A 220 -8.94 -16.06 -1.42
C SER A 220 -9.05 -14.54 -1.36
N ALA A 221 -8.31 -13.82 -2.20
CA ALA A 221 -8.38 -12.36 -2.25
C ALA A 221 -9.81 -11.86 -2.61
N LEU A 222 -10.45 -12.45 -3.63
CA LEU A 222 -11.83 -12.11 -3.99
C LEU A 222 -12.83 -12.45 -2.88
N ASN A 223 -12.62 -13.55 -2.12
CA ASN A 223 -13.42 -13.87 -0.94
C ASN A 223 -13.29 -12.79 0.14
N TRP A 224 -12.07 -12.36 0.44
CA TRP A 224 -11.82 -11.33 1.44
C TRP A 224 -12.42 -9.99 1.02
N VAL A 225 -12.25 -9.62 -0.24
CA VAL A 225 -12.86 -8.42 -0.83
C VAL A 225 -14.38 -8.48 -0.76
N TYR A 226 -15.00 -9.60 -1.09
CA TYR A 226 -16.43 -9.81 -0.97
C TYR A 226 -16.88 -9.69 0.50
N ASN A 227 -16.19 -10.36 1.42
CA ASN A 227 -16.55 -10.33 2.83
C ASN A 227 -16.52 -8.92 3.41
N GLN A 228 -15.44 -8.18 3.16
CA GLN A 228 -15.36 -6.81 3.67
C GLN A 228 -16.36 -5.86 3.00
N SER A 229 -16.68 -6.05 1.72
CA SER A 229 -17.69 -5.25 1.04
C SER A 229 -19.08 -5.51 1.63
N VAL A 230 -19.52 -6.78 1.66
CA VAL A 230 -20.89 -7.15 1.98
C VAL A 230 -21.15 -7.19 3.48
N TYR A 231 -20.21 -7.67 4.28
CA TYR A 231 -20.37 -7.78 5.74
C TYR A 231 -19.68 -6.67 6.53
N GLY A 232 -18.66 -6.07 5.96
CA GLY A 232 -17.89 -4.98 6.59
C GLY A 232 -18.24 -3.58 6.10
N GLY A 233 -19.02 -3.44 5.02
CA GLY A 233 -19.40 -2.14 4.44
C GLY A 233 -18.20 -1.31 3.93
N THR A 234 -17.03 -1.93 3.68
CA THR A 234 -15.82 -1.22 3.29
C THR A 234 -15.51 -1.36 1.80
N SER A 235 -15.12 -0.23 1.17
CA SER A 235 -14.82 -0.21 -0.27
C SER A 235 -13.38 -0.62 -0.57
N THR A 236 -13.18 -1.32 -1.69
CA THR A 236 -11.91 -1.87 -2.14
C THR A 236 -11.64 -1.59 -3.60
N ILE A 237 -10.38 -1.36 -3.95
CA ILE A 237 -9.91 -1.39 -5.33
C ILE A 237 -9.15 -2.70 -5.57
N TYR A 238 -9.52 -3.43 -6.61
CA TYR A 238 -8.91 -4.68 -6.99
C TYR A 238 -8.26 -4.55 -8.37
N PHE A 239 -6.94 -4.48 -8.41
CA PHE A 239 -6.17 -4.50 -9.65
C PHE A 239 -5.97 -5.94 -10.11
N SER A 240 -6.70 -6.33 -11.14
CA SER A 240 -6.57 -7.65 -11.76
C SER A 240 -5.66 -7.57 -12.98
N LEU A 241 -4.46 -8.10 -12.84
CA LEU A 241 -3.46 -8.11 -13.92
C LEU A 241 -3.47 -9.46 -14.68
N GLU A 242 -4.06 -10.50 -14.06
CA GLU A 242 -4.11 -11.85 -14.62
C GLU A 242 -5.53 -12.19 -15.14
N MET A 243 -6.57 -11.82 -14.41
CA MET A 243 -7.95 -12.20 -14.74
C MET A 243 -8.71 -11.05 -15.41
N HIS A 244 -9.48 -11.40 -16.44
CA HIS A 244 -10.35 -10.44 -17.09
C HIS A 244 -11.48 -9.97 -16.15
N TYR A 245 -11.92 -8.73 -16.32
CA TYR A 245 -12.98 -8.09 -15.52
C TYR A 245 -14.24 -8.95 -15.38
N SER A 246 -14.72 -9.53 -16.49
CA SER A 246 -15.91 -10.38 -16.50
C SER A 246 -15.75 -11.63 -15.62
N GLN A 247 -14.53 -12.16 -15.48
CA GLN A 247 -14.25 -13.31 -14.62
C GLN A 247 -14.30 -12.94 -13.13
N CYS A 248 -13.70 -11.80 -12.77
CA CYS A 248 -13.75 -11.29 -11.40
C CYS A 248 -15.20 -11.02 -10.98
N ARG A 249 -15.93 -10.29 -11.81
CA ARG A 249 -17.33 -9.93 -11.58
C ARG A 249 -18.23 -11.16 -11.44
N ARG A 250 -18.11 -12.12 -12.35
CA ARG A 250 -18.86 -13.40 -12.28
C ARG A 250 -18.58 -14.12 -10.95
N THR A 251 -17.31 -14.15 -10.50
CA THR A 251 -16.94 -14.74 -9.21
C THR A 251 -17.69 -14.07 -8.06
N ILE A 252 -17.75 -12.74 -8.02
CA ILE A 252 -18.47 -12.01 -6.97
C ILE A 252 -19.96 -12.33 -7.00
N TYR A 253 -20.59 -12.39 -8.19
CA TYR A 253 -22.01 -12.78 -8.30
C TYR A 253 -22.25 -14.22 -7.83
N CYS A 254 -21.34 -15.16 -8.14
CA CYS A 254 -21.43 -16.52 -7.60
C CYS A 254 -21.34 -16.53 -6.07
N PHE A 255 -20.42 -15.76 -5.49
CA PHE A 255 -20.30 -15.63 -4.04
C PHE A 255 -21.57 -15.05 -3.43
N HIS A 256 -22.10 -13.99 -4.05
CA HIS A 256 -23.31 -13.34 -3.55
C HIS A 256 -24.57 -14.20 -3.69
N SER A 257 -24.64 -15.05 -4.69
CA SER A 257 -25.72 -16.04 -4.80
C SER A 257 -25.78 -17.01 -3.60
N MET A 258 -24.64 -17.20 -2.90
CA MET A 258 -24.56 -17.99 -1.66
C MET A 258 -24.91 -17.18 -0.40
N HIS A 259 -25.18 -15.88 -0.51
CA HIS A 259 -25.53 -15.07 0.65
C HIS A 259 -26.73 -15.68 1.40
N PRO A 260 -26.71 -15.70 2.76
CA PRO A 260 -27.76 -16.36 3.57
C PRO A 260 -29.18 -15.95 3.22
N LYS A 261 -29.42 -14.69 2.84
CA LYS A 261 -30.75 -14.18 2.45
C LYS A 261 -31.36 -14.90 1.24
N PHE A 262 -30.56 -15.48 0.37
CA PHE A 262 -30.99 -16.23 -0.81
C PHE A 262 -31.14 -17.73 -0.55
N ARG A 263 -31.00 -18.19 0.70
CA ARG A 263 -31.09 -19.62 1.04
C ARG A 263 -32.40 -20.27 0.58
N ALA A 264 -33.55 -19.64 0.89
CA ALA A 264 -34.84 -20.15 0.50
C ALA A 264 -35.00 -20.25 -1.03
N LYS A 265 -34.49 -19.25 -1.75
CA LYS A 265 -34.53 -19.23 -3.23
C LYS A 265 -33.66 -20.35 -3.81
N ARG A 266 -32.40 -20.54 -3.32
CA ARG A 266 -31.54 -21.64 -3.76
C ARG A 266 -32.17 -23.02 -3.52
N MET A 267 -32.83 -23.22 -2.36
CA MET A 267 -33.55 -24.45 -2.06
C MET A 267 -34.73 -24.70 -3.03
N ALA A 268 -35.51 -23.68 -3.28
CA ALA A 268 -36.65 -23.76 -4.22
C ALA A 268 -36.23 -24.10 -5.65
N LEU A 269 -35.06 -23.57 -6.08
CA LEU A 269 -34.48 -23.82 -7.40
C LEU A 269 -33.69 -25.14 -7.50
N GLY A 270 -33.57 -25.90 -6.40
CA GLY A 270 -32.76 -27.11 -6.37
C GLY A 270 -31.26 -26.90 -6.52
N ILE A 271 -30.79 -25.65 -6.48
CA ILE A 271 -29.33 -25.29 -6.49
C ILE A 271 -28.68 -25.77 -5.21
N GLN A 272 -29.35 -25.56 -4.08
CA GLN A 272 -28.92 -25.99 -2.74
C GLN A 272 -29.83 -27.14 -2.26
N THR A 273 -29.22 -28.13 -1.61
CA THR A 273 -29.94 -29.23 -0.96
C THR A 273 -29.49 -29.38 0.48
N HIS A 274 -30.18 -30.18 1.29
CA HIS A 274 -29.74 -30.49 2.65
C HIS A 274 -28.42 -31.24 2.68
N ALA A 275 -28.13 -32.07 1.66
CA ALA A 275 -26.88 -32.81 1.54
C ALA A 275 -25.73 -31.94 1.00
N ASN A 276 -26.04 -30.83 0.30
CA ASN A 276 -25.07 -29.91 -0.25
C ASN A 276 -25.51 -28.46 0.04
N PRO A 277 -25.24 -27.96 1.26
CA PRO A 277 -25.74 -26.66 1.70
C PRO A 277 -24.91 -25.47 1.15
N ASP A 278 -23.64 -25.69 0.77
CA ASP A 278 -22.71 -24.64 0.45
C ASP A 278 -22.48 -24.50 -1.06
N VAL A 279 -23.56 -24.22 -1.78
CA VAL A 279 -23.56 -24.02 -3.22
C VAL A 279 -24.31 -22.74 -3.63
N GLY A 280 -23.89 -22.17 -4.75
CA GLY A 280 -24.51 -21.03 -5.40
C GLY A 280 -24.71 -21.29 -6.88
N LEU A 281 -24.94 -20.23 -7.64
CA LEU A 281 -25.01 -20.30 -9.10
C LEU A 281 -23.71 -20.85 -9.67
N ASP A 282 -23.83 -21.74 -10.65
CA ASP A 282 -22.69 -22.40 -11.29
C ASP A 282 -21.91 -21.41 -12.16
N PRO A 283 -20.64 -21.14 -11.86
CA PRO A 283 -19.83 -20.20 -12.62
C PRO A 283 -19.53 -20.66 -14.06
N ILE A 284 -19.59 -21.98 -14.33
CA ILE A 284 -19.39 -22.55 -15.66
C ILE A 284 -20.64 -22.28 -16.50
N LYS A 285 -21.82 -22.63 -15.97
CA LYS A 285 -23.07 -22.31 -16.65
C LYS A 285 -23.23 -20.81 -16.93
N MET A 286 -22.84 -19.95 -15.95
CA MET A 286 -22.85 -18.49 -16.16
C MET A 286 -21.90 -18.06 -17.27
N ARG A 287 -20.72 -18.65 -17.35
CA ARG A 287 -19.73 -18.32 -18.39
C ARG A 287 -20.24 -18.71 -19.78
N GLU A 288 -20.90 -19.86 -19.88
CA GLU A 288 -21.38 -20.47 -21.13
C GLU A 288 -22.80 -20.03 -21.50
N ALA A 289 -23.41 -19.12 -20.72
CA ALA A 289 -24.80 -18.70 -20.88
C ALA A 289 -25.80 -19.91 -20.92
N LYS A 290 -25.55 -20.90 -20.05
CA LYS A 290 -26.34 -22.15 -19.95
C LYS A 290 -27.20 -22.21 -18.67
N LEU A 291 -27.44 -21.09 -18.01
CA LEU A 291 -28.43 -21.01 -16.93
C LEU A 291 -29.83 -21.26 -17.50
N ASN A 292 -30.65 -21.96 -16.76
CA ASN A 292 -32.07 -22.05 -17.12
C ASN A 292 -32.80 -20.73 -16.77
N GLN A 293 -34.04 -20.59 -17.20
CA GLN A 293 -34.82 -19.36 -17.04
C GLN A 293 -34.96 -18.92 -15.58
N ASP A 294 -35.15 -19.86 -14.65
CA ASP A 294 -35.28 -19.58 -13.21
C ASP A 294 -33.92 -19.17 -12.60
N GLU A 295 -32.82 -19.83 -13.01
CA GLU A 295 -31.44 -19.48 -12.61
C GLU A 295 -31.06 -18.09 -13.14
N GLU A 296 -31.50 -17.72 -14.37
CA GLU A 296 -31.30 -16.38 -14.92
C GLU A 296 -32.08 -15.31 -14.15
N ALA A 297 -33.33 -15.59 -13.79
CA ALA A 297 -34.12 -14.70 -12.96
C ALA A 297 -33.47 -14.50 -11.59
N PHE A 298 -32.96 -15.57 -10.99
CA PHE A 298 -32.20 -15.49 -9.73
C PHE A 298 -30.91 -14.70 -9.88
N LEU A 299 -30.16 -14.88 -10.97
CA LEU A 299 -28.95 -14.07 -11.24
C LEU A 299 -29.30 -12.58 -11.32
N LYS A 300 -30.40 -12.19 -11.94
CA LYS A 300 -30.85 -10.80 -11.96
C LYS A 300 -31.12 -10.25 -10.56
N GLU A 301 -31.76 -11.04 -9.70
CA GLU A 301 -31.99 -10.66 -8.29
C GLU A 301 -30.65 -10.46 -7.53
N VAL A 302 -29.68 -11.36 -7.73
CA VAL A 302 -28.34 -11.28 -7.14
C VAL A 302 -27.62 -10.01 -7.59
N ILE A 303 -27.68 -9.69 -8.89
CA ILE A 303 -27.05 -8.49 -9.46
C ILE A 303 -27.70 -7.23 -8.90
N GLN A 304 -29.02 -7.19 -8.88
CA GLN A 304 -29.81 -6.04 -8.42
C GLN A 304 -29.53 -5.74 -6.95
N ASP A 305 -29.48 -6.79 -6.12
CA ASP A 305 -29.20 -6.64 -4.71
C ASP A 305 -27.82 -6.06 -4.41
N LEU A 306 -26.78 -6.56 -5.08
CA LEU A 306 -25.42 -5.98 -4.95
C LEU A 306 -25.41 -4.52 -5.38
N LYS A 307 -26.05 -4.21 -6.51
CA LYS A 307 -26.11 -2.86 -7.05
C LYS A 307 -26.77 -1.89 -6.06
N GLU A 308 -28.01 -2.20 -5.62
CA GLU A 308 -28.79 -1.36 -4.71
C GLU A 308 -28.07 -1.12 -3.38
N ASN A 309 -27.48 -2.18 -2.81
CA ASN A 309 -26.80 -2.07 -1.51
C ASN A 309 -25.43 -1.38 -1.61
N MET A 310 -24.75 -1.42 -2.75
CA MET A 310 -23.55 -0.61 -2.98
C MET A 310 -23.90 0.86 -3.24
N GLU A 311 -24.97 1.14 -3.98
CA GLU A 311 -25.44 2.52 -4.25
C GLU A 311 -25.95 3.23 -3.00
N ASN A 312 -26.64 2.54 -2.11
CA ASN A 312 -27.15 3.10 -0.85
C ASN A 312 -26.14 3.08 0.30
N GLY A 313 -24.93 2.54 0.07
CA GLY A 313 -23.84 2.51 1.06
C GLY A 313 -23.95 1.41 2.12
N THR A 314 -24.91 0.48 2.03
CA THR A 314 -25.00 -0.69 2.92
C THR A 314 -23.81 -1.63 2.70
N TYR A 315 -23.45 -1.86 1.43
CA TYR A 315 -22.26 -2.59 1.05
C TYR A 315 -21.16 -1.62 0.58
N GLY A 316 -19.91 -1.96 0.86
CA GLY A 316 -18.78 -1.25 0.31
C GLY A 316 -18.64 -1.52 -1.19
N SER A 317 -18.25 -0.52 -1.96
CA SER A 317 -18.04 -0.68 -3.40
C SER A 317 -16.77 -1.48 -3.70
N ILE A 318 -16.83 -2.31 -4.74
CA ILE A 318 -15.67 -3.04 -5.28
C ILE A 318 -15.34 -2.47 -6.66
N PHE A 319 -14.20 -1.79 -6.75
CA PHE A 319 -13.68 -1.21 -7.99
C PHE A 319 -12.70 -2.20 -8.62
N PHE A 320 -13.03 -2.74 -9.78
CA PHE A 320 -12.13 -3.59 -10.54
C PHE A 320 -11.39 -2.75 -11.58
N GLU A 321 -10.08 -2.71 -11.46
CA GLU A 321 -9.16 -2.16 -12.46
C GLU A 321 -8.44 -3.31 -13.16
N VAL A 322 -8.54 -3.37 -14.47
CA VAL A 322 -7.89 -4.40 -15.28
C VAL A 322 -6.77 -3.74 -16.08
N ALA A 323 -5.60 -4.37 -16.10
CA ALA A 323 -4.53 -3.90 -16.97
C ALA A 323 -5.00 -3.99 -18.42
N ASP A 324 -4.73 -2.94 -19.19
CA ASP A 324 -4.89 -2.98 -20.63
C ASP A 324 -3.93 -4.04 -21.20
N PRO A 325 -4.41 -5.08 -21.91
CA PRO A 325 -3.55 -6.11 -22.51
C PRO A 325 -2.45 -5.55 -23.39
N ASP A 326 -2.69 -4.37 -24.00
CA ASP A 326 -1.73 -3.65 -24.83
C ASP A 326 -0.76 -2.77 -24.02
N SER A 327 -1.02 -2.60 -22.71
CA SER A 327 -0.16 -1.87 -21.79
C SER A 327 0.87 -2.81 -21.19
N LEU A 328 1.99 -2.99 -21.87
CA LEU A 328 3.10 -3.86 -21.45
C LEU A 328 3.82 -3.39 -20.16
N ASP A 329 3.50 -2.22 -19.63
CA ASP A 329 4.29 -1.55 -18.60
C ASP A 329 3.43 -0.99 -17.45
N PHE A 330 2.53 -1.78 -16.87
CA PHE A 330 1.77 -1.34 -15.69
C PHE A 330 2.67 -1.34 -14.45
N THR A 331 2.91 -0.17 -13.89
CA THR A 331 3.80 0.04 -12.74
C THR A 331 3.02 0.25 -11.44
N VAL A 332 3.72 0.19 -10.28
CA VAL A 332 3.14 0.55 -8.97
C VAL A 332 2.69 2.01 -8.95
N GLU A 333 3.31 2.89 -9.72
CA GLU A 333 2.97 4.29 -9.84
C GLU A 333 1.65 4.50 -10.59
N ASP A 334 1.45 3.76 -11.69
CA ASP A 334 0.18 3.75 -12.42
C ASP A 334 -0.97 3.27 -11.52
N MET A 335 -0.72 2.20 -10.76
CA MET A 335 -1.64 1.68 -9.76
C MET A 335 -1.98 2.76 -8.72
N ARG A 336 -0.96 3.40 -8.14
CA ARG A 336 -1.12 4.44 -7.13
C ARG A 336 -1.96 5.60 -7.64
N THR A 337 -1.63 6.11 -8.82
CA THR A 337 -2.33 7.25 -9.43
C THR A 337 -3.81 6.94 -9.65
N LYS A 338 -4.13 5.76 -10.20
CA LYS A 338 -5.51 5.31 -10.38
C LYS A 338 -6.22 5.14 -9.03
N ALA A 339 -5.56 4.51 -8.07
CA ALA A 339 -6.12 4.27 -6.75
C ALA A 339 -6.40 5.57 -5.98
N GLU A 340 -5.48 6.55 -6.01
CA GLU A 340 -5.68 7.86 -5.39
C GLU A 340 -6.83 8.65 -6.06
N ALA A 341 -6.96 8.56 -7.38
CA ALA A 341 -8.08 9.19 -8.10
C ALA A 341 -9.46 8.60 -7.70
N ILE A 342 -9.55 7.29 -7.51
CA ILE A 342 -10.77 6.63 -7.02
C ILE A 342 -11.01 7.00 -5.55
N ALA A 343 -9.97 7.00 -4.71
CA ALA A 343 -10.06 7.30 -3.29
C ALA A 343 -10.47 8.75 -2.99
N GLN A 344 -10.27 9.68 -3.92
CA GLN A 344 -10.79 11.05 -3.81
C GLN A 344 -12.32 11.12 -3.87
N LYS A 345 -12.96 10.16 -4.54
CA LYS A 345 -14.41 10.14 -4.76
C LYS A 345 -15.13 9.12 -3.88
N HIS A 346 -14.41 8.12 -3.38
CA HIS A 346 -14.97 6.99 -2.65
C HIS A 346 -14.12 6.65 -1.42
N PRO A 347 -14.73 6.24 -0.29
CA PRO A 347 -14.01 5.93 0.93
C PRO A 347 -13.31 4.55 0.84
N VAL A 348 -12.29 4.45 0.00
CA VAL A 348 -11.52 3.21 -0.20
C VAL A 348 -10.70 2.88 1.04
N LYS A 349 -10.75 1.63 1.48
CA LYS A 349 -10.06 1.14 2.68
C LYS A 349 -9.01 0.05 2.40
N LEU A 350 -8.99 -0.54 1.22
CA LEU A 350 -8.03 -1.58 0.82
C LEU A 350 -7.72 -1.47 -0.67
N VAL A 351 -6.46 -1.71 -1.04
CA VAL A 351 -6.03 -1.94 -2.42
C VAL A 351 -5.52 -3.37 -2.54
N VAL A 352 -5.99 -4.09 -3.56
CA VAL A 352 -5.55 -5.46 -3.87
C VAL A 352 -4.82 -5.48 -5.21
N VAL A 353 -3.71 -6.22 -5.30
CA VAL A 353 -2.90 -6.41 -6.52
C VAL A 353 -2.81 -7.89 -6.85
N ASP A 354 -3.45 -8.31 -7.93
CA ASP A 354 -3.46 -9.70 -8.42
C ASP A 354 -2.82 -9.79 -9.82
N HIS A 355 -1.51 -10.07 -9.94
CA HIS A 355 -0.50 -10.22 -8.91
C HIS A 355 0.81 -9.50 -9.29
N ALA A 356 1.71 -9.31 -8.31
CA ALA A 356 2.94 -8.51 -8.45
C ALA A 356 3.88 -8.95 -9.58
N LEU A 357 3.95 -10.23 -9.92
CA LEU A 357 4.79 -10.76 -11.02
C LEU A 357 4.48 -10.15 -12.39
N LEU A 358 3.27 -9.64 -12.58
CA LEU A 358 2.83 -9.01 -13.84
C LEU A 358 3.05 -7.49 -13.86
N MET A 359 3.51 -6.91 -12.76
CA MET A 359 3.85 -5.50 -12.71
C MET A 359 5.24 -5.23 -13.28
N SER A 360 5.38 -4.09 -13.91
CA SER A 360 6.66 -3.57 -14.38
C SER A 360 7.34 -2.72 -13.31
N SER A 361 8.67 -2.75 -13.26
CA SER A 361 9.44 -1.82 -12.45
C SER A 361 9.54 -0.45 -13.14
N ARG A 362 9.63 0.61 -12.35
CA ARG A 362 9.85 1.97 -12.84
C ARG A 362 11.17 2.10 -13.61
N ARG A 363 12.18 1.38 -13.13
CA ARG A 363 13.52 1.36 -13.73
C ARG A 363 13.65 0.13 -14.63
N TRP A 364 14.40 0.28 -15.69
CA TRP A 364 14.77 -0.87 -16.48
C TRP A 364 15.76 -1.74 -15.68
N VAL A 365 15.39 -3.00 -15.45
CA VAL A 365 16.20 -3.99 -14.72
C VAL A 365 16.36 -5.25 -15.55
N ASN A 366 17.51 -5.90 -15.42
CA ASN A 366 17.88 -7.03 -16.26
C ASN A 366 17.28 -8.37 -15.80
N SER A 367 16.80 -8.46 -14.57
CA SER A 367 16.31 -9.74 -14.03
C SER A 367 14.90 -9.62 -13.45
N THR A 368 14.13 -10.71 -13.55
CA THR A 368 12.80 -10.83 -12.94
C THR A 368 12.87 -10.63 -11.42
N THR A 369 13.92 -11.13 -10.77
CA THR A 369 14.14 -10.97 -9.33
C THR A 369 14.32 -9.51 -8.94
N GLU A 370 15.15 -8.76 -9.66
CA GLU A 370 15.34 -7.32 -9.38
C GLU A 370 14.07 -6.54 -9.61
N ARG A 371 13.37 -6.81 -10.73
CA ARG A 371 12.08 -6.19 -11.03
C ARG A 371 11.09 -6.39 -9.89
N LEU A 372 10.94 -7.62 -9.43
CA LEU A 372 9.98 -7.96 -8.39
C LEU A 372 10.36 -7.35 -7.04
N ASN A 373 11.64 -7.31 -6.71
CA ASN A 373 12.14 -6.64 -5.51
C ASN A 373 11.84 -5.13 -5.53
N GLU A 374 11.97 -4.46 -6.69
CA GLU A 374 11.57 -3.05 -6.82
C GLU A 374 10.05 -2.89 -6.67
N VAL A 375 9.26 -3.72 -7.34
CA VAL A 375 7.79 -3.70 -7.26
C VAL A 375 7.32 -3.83 -5.81
N ILE A 376 7.84 -4.80 -5.05
CA ILE A 376 7.45 -5.01 -3.65
C ILE A 376 7.84 -3.81 -2.77
N ARG A 377 9.04 -3.28 -2.96
CA ARG A 377 9.50 -2.08 -2.24
C ARG A 377 8.63 -0.86 -2.54
N ASP A 378 8.26 -0.68 -3.79
CA ASP A 378 7.41 0.44 -4.20
C ASP A 378 5.95 0.25 -3.75
N LEU A 379 5.43 -0.99 -3.68
CA LEU A 379 4.14 -1.29 -3.03
C LEU A 379 4.16 -0.91 -1.54
N LYS A 380 5.23 -1.24 -0.80
CA LYS A 380 5.37 -0.84 0.61
C LYS A 380 5.44 0.67 0.77
N LYS A 381 6.21 1.37 -0.06
CA LYS A 381 6.25 2.85 -0.07
C LYS A 381 4.89 3.45 -0.39
N THR A 382 4.16 2.85 -1.33
CA THR A 382 2.80 3.29 -1.68
C THR A 382 1.84 3.07 -0.52
N ALA A 383 1.91 1.91 0.16
CA ALA A 383 1.10 1.66 1.35
C ALA A 383 1.30 2.74 2.42
N MET A 384 2.55 3.19 2.62
CA MET A 384 2.89 4.24 3.60
C MET A 384 2.53 5.64 3.13
N GLY A 385 2.83 5.97 1.86
CA GLY A 385 2.74 7.31 1.31
C GLY A 385 1.40 7.64 0.62
N PHE A 386 0.45 6.71 0.56
CA PHE A 386 -0.83 6.89 -0.09
C PHE A 386 -1.58 8.10 0.45
N ASN A 387 -2.21 8.87 -0.45
CA ASN A 387 -3.03 10.02 -0.11
C ASN A 387 -2.35 10.98 0.88
N ARG A 388 -1.16 11.48 0.52
CA ARG A 388 -0.33 12.41 1.30
C ARG A 388 0.11 11.86 2.67
N GLY A 389 0.45 10.57 2.74
CA GLY A 389 0.96 9.95 3.96
C GLY A 389 -0.09 9.41 4.92
N GLN A 390 -1.39 9.52 4.60
CA GLN A 390 -2.44 8.86 5.37
C GLN A 390 -2.28 7.34 5.37
N GLY A 391 -1.72 6.82 4.27
CA GLY A 391 -1.50 5.41 4.08
C GLY A 391 -2.77 4.62 3.75
N ILE A 392 -2.58 3.45 3.17
CA ILE A 392 -3.63 2.48 2.87
C ILE A 392 -3.07 1.07 3.00
N PRO A 393 -3.82 0.07 3.48
CA PRO A 393 -3.38 -1.30 3.39
C PRO A 393 -3.35 -1.76 1.92
N ILE A 394 -2.29 -2.49 1.56
CA ILE A 394 -2.15 -3.13 0.25
C ILE A 394 -2.07 -4.63 0.47
N LEU A 395 -2.95 -5.40 -0.17
CA LEU A 395 -2.90 -6.85 -0.26
C LEU A 395 -2.33 -7.25 -1.62
N CYS A 396 -1.16 -7.87 -1.63
CA CYS A 396 -0.48 -8.32 -2.83
C CYS A 396 -0.49 -9.84 -2.94
N LEU A 397 -0.88 -10.37 -4.09
CA LEU A 397 -0.84 -11.80 -4.35
C LEU A 397 0.55 -12.21 -4.83
N PHE A 398 1.05 -13.33 -4.29
CA PHE A 398 2.40 -13.79 -4.52
C PHE A 398 2.48 -15.29 -4.80
N GLN A 399 3.44 -15.70 -5.62
CA GLN A 399 3.56 -17.09 -6.01
C GLN A 399 4.60 -17.84 -5.17
N ILE A 400 4.26 -19.06 -4.75
CA ILE A 400 5.20 -20.03 -4.19
C ILE A 400 5.95 -20.72 -5.34
N ASN A 401 7.25 -20.94 -5.17
CA ASN A 401 8.08 -21.64 -6.15
C ASN A 401 7.82 -23.16 -6.12
N ARG A 402 8.26 -23.86 -7.19
CA ARG A 402 8.03 -25.30 -7.34
C ARG A 402 8.72 -26.12 -6.25
N GLU A 403 9.88 -25.70 -5.79
CA GLU A 403 10.63 -26.40 -4.72
C GLU A 403 9.89 -26.28 -3.39
N GLY A 404 9.38 -25.07 -3.09
CA GLY A 404 8.57 -24.82 -1.90
C GLY A 404 7.27 -25.62 -1.92
N PHE A 405 6.62 -25.75 -3.08
CA PHE A 405 5.44 -26.60 -3.21
C PHE A 405 5.75 -28.06 -2.91
N LYS A 406 6.79 -28.65 -3.53
CA LYS A 406 7.22 -30.03 -3.26
C LYS A 406 7.65 -30.26 -1.81
N ALA A 407 8.28 -29.25 -1.18
CA ALA A 407 8.64 -29.34 0.23
C ALA A 407 7.39 -29.33 1.12
N ALA A 408 6.39 -28.51 0.80
CA ALA A 408 5.14 -28.44 1.52
C ALA A 408 4.32 -29.74 1.39
N GLU A 409 4.26 -30.36 0.20
CA GLU A 409 3.61 -31.66 0.02
C GLU A 409 4.16 -32.75 0.99
N LYS A 410 5.48 -32.73 1.20
CA LYS A 410 6.15 -33.66 2.13
C LYS A 410 5.97 -33.30 3.61
N ASN A 411 5.57 -32.05 3.88
CA ASN A 411 5.46 -31.49 5.23
C ASN A 411 4.05 -31.01 5.53
N ASN A 412 3.05 -31.82 5.24
CA ASN A 412 1.63 -31.53 5.54
C ASN A 412 1.18 -30.12 5.13
N GLY A 413 1.59 -29.67 3.94
CA GLY A 413 1.23 -28.36 3.42
C GLY A 413 1.84 -27.17 4.15
N THR A 414 2.99 -27.36 4.81
CA THR A 414 3.64 -26.29 5.55
C THR A 414 4.66 -25.56 4.67
N TYR A 415 4.44 -24.27 4.45
CA TYR A 415 5.37 -23.39 3.79
C TYR A 415 6.26 -22.64 4.78
N ASN A 416 7.34 -22.06 4.27
CA ASN A 416 8.14 -21.04 4.95
C ASN A 416 8.48 -19.90 4.00
N LEU A 417 9.04 -18.79 4.51
CA LEU A 417 9.30 -17.59 3.72
C LEU A 417 10.23 -17.82 2.53
N THR A 418 11.19 -18.74 2.63
CA THR A 418 12.12 -19.07 1.54
C THR A 418 11.46 -19.71 0.33
N HIS A 419 10.22 -20.19 0.47
CA HIS A 419 9.43 -20.75 -0.62
C HIS A 419 8.77 -19.70 -1.52
N LEU A 420 8.84 -18.40 -1.17
CA LEU A 420 8.35 -17.31 -2.02
C LEU A 420 9.21 -17.20 -3.28
N SER A 421 8.56 -17.09 -4.45
CA SER A 421 9.27 -16.99 -5.73
C SER A 421 9.98 -15.64 -5.86
N TYR A 422 11.29 -15.66 -6.12
CA TYR A 422 12.10 -14.49 -6.48
C TYR A 422 12.18 -13.35 -5.44
N ALA A 423 11.81 -13.54 -4.17
CA ALA A 423 11.55 -12.38 -3.34
C ALA A 423 12.14 -12.38 -1.93
N ASN A 424 13.44 -12.15 -1.85
CA ASN A 424 14.04 -11.70 -0.58
C ASN A 424 13.37 -10.38 -0.07
N GLU A 425 12.90 -9.53 -0.97
CA GLU A 425 12.27 -8.27 -0.61
C GLU A 425 10.85 -8.46 -0.05
N ALA A 426 10.09 -9.46 -0.48
CA ALA A 426 8.80 -9.78 0.11
C ALA A 426 8.95 -10.18 1.59
N GLU A 427 10.00 -10.94 1.90
CA GLU A 427 10.33 -11.27 3.29
C GLU A 427 10.69 -10.03 4.12
N ARG A 428 11.40 -9.04 3.54
CA ARG A 428 11.85 -7.84 4.24
C ARG A 428 10.76 -6.79 4.38
N SER A 429 10.06 -6.49 3.28
CA SER A 429 9.15 -5.32 3.17
C SER A 429 7.70 -5.62 3.56
N ALA A 430 7.22 -6.86 3.43
CA ALA A 430 5.88 -7.19 3.87
C ALA A 430 5.76 -7.12 5.40
N ASP A 431 4.64 -6.64 5.89
CA ASP A 431 4.32 -6.63 7.32
C ASP A 431 3.70 -7.95 7.75
N VAL A 432 2.84 -8.52 6.89
CA VAL A 432 2.20 -9.81 7.10
C VAL A 432 2.31 -10.66 5.84
N VAL A 433 2.64 -11.95 6.00
CA VAL A 433 2.64 -12.93 4.92
C VAL A 433 1.77 -14.12 5.33
N ILE A 434 0.71 -14.35 4.57
CA ILE A 434 -0.21 -15.46 4.76
C ILE A 434 -0.05 -16.42 3.59
N ALA A 435 0.00 -17.72 3.83
CA ALA A 435 0.05 -18.73 2.77
C ALA A 435 -1.19 -19.62 2.80
N GLY A 436 -1.68 -19.93 1.61
CA GLY A 436 -2.79 -20.86 1.40
C GLY A 436 -2.31 -22.14 0.74
N TRP A 437 -2.76 -23.29 1.24
CA TRP A 437 -2.42 -24.61 0.71
C TRP A 437 -3.61 -25.58 0.75
N PHE A 438 -3.68 -26.48 -0.20
CA PHE A 438 -4.53 -27.67 -0.13
C PHE A 438 -3.89 -28.81 -0.93
N GLY A 439 -4.06 -30.04 -0.46
CA GLY A 439 -3.74 -31.27 -1.16
C GLY A 439 -5.02 -32.00 -1.58
N ASP A 440 -4.85 -33.17 -2.21
CA ASP A 440 -6.00 -33.96 -2.70
C ASP A 440 -6.92 -34.41 -1.55
N ASP A 441 -6.35 -34.83 -0.42
CA ASP A 441 -7.09 -35.20 0.78
C ASP A 441 -7.94 -34.05 1.37
N MET A 442 -7.39 -32.83 1.36
CA MET A 442 -8.12 -31.64 1.80
C MET A 442 -9.22 -31.23 0.79
N ARG A 443 -8.91 -31.40 -0.50
CA ARG A 443 -9.90 -31.14 -1.55
C ARG A 443 -11.12 -32.06 -1.44
N GLU A 444 -10.89 -33.35 -1.17
CA GLU A 444 -11.96 -34.32 -0.92
C GLU A 444 -12.82 -33.93 0.29
N LYS A 445 -12.19 -33.40 1.34
CA LYS A 445 -12.86 -32.89 2.56
C LYS A 445 -13.45 -31.49 2.41
N SER A 446 -13.34 -30.87 1.24
CA SER A 446 -13.77 -29.48 1.01
C SER A 446 -13.08 -28.48 1.94
N MET A 447 -11.77 -28.63 2.17
CA MET A 447 -10.99 -27.82 3.08
C MET A 447 -9.76 -27.22 2.38
N MET A 448 -9.27 -26.11 2.90
CA MET A 448 -7.94 -25.56 2.61
C MET A 448 -7.29 -25.03 3.87
N LYS A 449 -5.96 -25.05 3.91
CA LYS A 449 -5.16 -24.61 5.05
C LYS A 449 -4.63 -23.19 4.83
N TYR A 450 -4.75 -22.37 5.86
CA TYR A 450 -4.06 -21.08 5.95
C TYR A 450 -2.99 -21.10 7.04
N GLN A 451 -1.90 -20.40 6.81
CA GLN A 451 -0.80 -20.27 7.76
C GLN A 451 -0.19 -18.87 7.69
N CYS A 452 0.20 -18.33 8.83
CA CYS A 452 0.94 -17.09 8.93
C CYS A 452 2.43 -17.37 8.85
N LEU A 453 3.09 -16.93 7.76
CA LEU A 453 4.53 -17.08 7.60
C LEU A 453 5.31 -15.95 8.24
N LYS A 454 4.69 -14.77 8.35
CA LYS A 454 5.26 -13.57 8.95
C LYS A 454 4.17 -12.66 9.51
N SER A 455 4.41 -12.11 10.68
CA SER A 455 3.69 -10.96 11.21
C SER A 455 4.71 -10.06 11.92
N ARG A 456 4.73 -8.74 11.61
CA ARG A 456 5.71 -7.80 12.17
C ARG A 456 5.32 -7.30 13.55
N ASP A 457 4.07 -6.90 13.70
CA ASP A 457 3.59 -6.18 14.90
C ASP A 457 2.77 -7.05 15.83
N GLN A 458 2.35 -8.25 15.38
CA GLN A 458 1.47 -9.12 16.14
C GLN A 458 1.99 -10.55 16.15
N ALA A 459 1.54 -11.35 17.08
CA ALA A 459 1.83 -12.78 17.08
C ALA A 459 1.24 -13.44 15.82
N PRO A 460 2.02 -14.28 15.11
CA PRO A 460 1.48 -15.05 14.00
C PRO A 460 0.35 -15.96 14.49
N PHE A 461 -0.74 -16.06 13.72
CA PHE A 461 -1.78 -17.03 14.03
C PHE A 461 -1.33 -18.46 13.72
N GLU A 462 -1.86 -19.41 14.46
CA GLU A 462 -1.64 -20.82 14.21
C GLU A 462 -2.31 -21.25 12.89
N ALA A 463 -1.67 -22.22 12.19
CA ALA A 463 -2.24 -22.74 10.95
C ALA A 463 -3.62 -23.37 11.21
N PHE A 464 -4.58 -23.05 10.38
CA PHE A 464 -5.95 -23.55 10.50
C PHE A 464 -6.52 -23.97 9.14
N GLU A 465 -7.58 -24.75 9.17
CA GLU A 465 -8.31 -25.17 7.98
C GLU A 465 -9.60 -24.37 7.83
N ALA A 466 -9.89 -23.92 6.61
CA ALA A 466 -11.12 -23.23 6.23
C ALA A 466 -11.91 -24.11 5.25
N GLN A 467 -13.22 -24.09 5.36
CA GLN A 467 -14.12 -24.81 4.46
C GLN A 467 -14.16 -24.11 3.08
N VAL A 468 -14.21 -24.90 2.02
CA VAL A 468 -14.26 -24.42 0.64
C VAL A 468 -15.41 -25.03 -0.11
N SER A 469 -16.28 -24.19 -0.66
CA SER A 469 -17.23 -24.61 -1.69
C SER A 469 -16.52 -24.64 -3.05
N TRP A 470 -15.93 -25.75 -3.43
CA TRP A 470 -15.13 -25.88 -4.65
C TRP A 470 -15.87 -25.48 -5.93
N PRO A 471 -17.15 -25.83 -6.13
CA PRO A 471 -17.85 -25.45 -7.36
C PRO A 471 -17.89 -23.93 -7.59
N VAL A 472 -18.02 -23.16 -6.51
CA VAL A 472 -18.09 -21.71 -6.56
C VAL A 472 -16.76 -21.05 -6.24
N GLY A 473 -15.90 -21.74 -5.46
CA GLY A 473 -14.65 -21.20 -4.95
C GLY A 473 -14.85 -20.26 -3.76
N ARG A 474 -15.95 -20.42 -3.02
CA ARG A 474 -16.27 -19.66 -1.80
C ARG A 474 -15.57 -20.28 -0.61
N ILE A 475 -14.88 -19.43 0.15
CA ILE A 475 -14.16 -19.84 1.39
C ILE A 475 -14.99 -19.35 2.57
N LEU A 476 -15.27 -20.26 3.49
CA LEU A 476 -16.14 -20.04 4.64
C LEU A 476 -15.37 -20.28 5.94
N ASN A 477 -15.81 -19.66 7.02
CA ASN A 477 -15.32 -19.98 8.34
C ASN A 477 -15.61 -21.45 8.68
N THR A 478 -14.64 -22.15 9.24
CA THR A 478 -14.91 -23.46 9.85
C THR A 478 -15.64 -23.21 11.17
N PRO A 479 -16.78 -23.88 11.45
CA PRO A 479 -17.38 -23.81 12.77
C PRO A 479 -16.38 -24.25 13.83
N MET A 480 -16.23 -23.51 14.92
CA MET A 480 -15.27 -23.77 16.02
C MET A 480 -15.40 -25.12 16.73
N ASN A 481 -16.27 -26.03 16.28
CA ASN A 481 -16.55 -27.30 16.94
C ASN A 481 -15.69 -28.48 16.45
N PHE A 482 -14.67 -28.28 15.66
CA PHE A 482 -13.66 -29.30 15.37
C PHE A 482 -12.46 -29.10 16.26
N SER A 483 -12.54 -29.61 17.50
CA SER A 483 -11.34 -29.94 18.27
C SER A 483 -10.56 -31.03 17.50
N MET A 484 -9.52 -30.63 16.79
CA MET A 484 -8.54 -31.58 16.29
C MET A 484 -7.93 -32.27 17.49
N GLY A 485 -8.28 -33.56 17.69
CA GLY A 485 -7.63 -34.43 18.63
C GLY A 485 -6.15 -34.52 18.32
N ALA A 486 -5.36 -33.67 18.96
CA ALA A 486 -3.94 -33.85 19.04
C ALA A 486 -3.71 -35.09 19.94
N THR A 487 -3.50 -36.24 19.31
CA THR A 487 -2.92 -37.39 20.01
C THR A 487 -1.47 -37.07 20.32
N THR A 488 -1.24 -36.28 21.35
CA THR A 488 0.03 -36.30 22.08
C THR A 488 -0.02 -37.44 23.06
N LYS A 489 0.57 -38.57 22.69
CA LYS A 489 1.05 -39.55 23.68
C LYS A 489 2.15 -38.85 24.46
N SER A 490 1.83 -38.29 25.62
CA SER A 490 2.80 -38.07 26.69
C SER A 490 2.30 -38.79 27.93
N GLY A 491 2.91 -39.95 28.18
CA GLY A 491 2.84 -40.62 29.48
C GLY A 491 3.57 -39.74 30.51
N GLY A 492 2.82 -39.15 31.40
CA GLY A 492 3.32 -38.44 32.56
C GLY A 492 2.25 -38.46 33.62
N LYS A 493 2.46 -39.36 34.64
CA LYS A 493 1.63 -39.40 35.82
C LYS A 493 1.60 -38.04 36.51
N ALA A 494 0.46 -37.39 36.55
CA ALA A 494 0.22 -36.26 37.41
C ALA A 494 0.24 -36.72 38.89
N LYS A 495 1.16 -36.17 39.67
CA LYS A 495 1.11 -36.23 41.13
C LYS A 495 -0.01 -35.30 41.58
N ALA A 496 -0.88 -35.84 42.42
CA ALA A 496 -1.90 -35.05 43.11
C ALA A 496 -1.24 -34.01 44.03
N ASP A 497 -1.73 -32.79 43.95
CA ASP A 497 -1.37 -31.67 44.82
C ASP A 497 -2.19 -31.79 46.13
N PRO A 498 -1.59 -31.74 47.31
CA PRO A 498 -2.30 -31.88 48.57
C PRO A 498 -2.64 -30.50 49.16
N LEU A 499 -3.74 -29.91 48.73
CA LEU A 499 -4.29 -28.68 49.39
C LEU A 499 -5.82 -28.57 49.17
N ASP A 500 -6.54 -29.64 49.48
CA ASP A 500 -7.98 -29.58 49.77
C ASP A 500 -8.25 -30.17 51.13
N ASP A 501 -7.92 -29.42 52.18
CA ASP A 501 -8.43 -29.55 53.52
C ASP A 501 -8.00 -28.29 54.28
N VAL A 502 -8.88 -27.28 54.39
CA VAL A 502 -9.11 -26.42 55.56
C VAL A 502 -10.29 -25.48 55.30
N VAL A 503 -11.44 -25.86 55.89
CA VAL A 503 -12.61 -25.06 56.32
C VAL A 503 -13.32 -24.22 55.26
#